data_5deecd2e174a040cfeb4d8f3ad146de8
#
_entry.id   5deecd2e174a040cfeb4d8f3ad146de8
#
_cell.length_a   1.000
_cell.length_b   1.000
_cell.length_c   1.000
_cell.angle_alpha   90.00
_cell.angle_beta   90.00
_cell.angle_gamma   90.00
#
_symmetry.space_group_name_H-M   'P 1'
#
loop_
_entity.id
_entity.type
_entity.pdbx_description
1 polymer ?
#
loop_
_entity_poly.entity_id
_entity_poly.type
_entity_poly.pdbx_seq_one_letter_code
_entity_poly.pdbx_strand_id
1 'polypeptide(L)'
;MIQLNVLSGKKAGSHAVVRHFPFRVGRAPENHLQLEDDGVWDRHLALEFQRGGFNLAVAPGALAAVNGGPFQNQMLRNGDTITLGSAKLQFWLAAARQRGLRFREFFVWALIAAVAAAQITLIYRLLR
;
A
#
# COMPACT_ATOMS: atom_id res chain seq x y z
N MET A 1 -0.18 -4.22 -5.23
CA MET A 1 0.87 -4.27 -4.18
C MET A 1 0.35 -3.60 -2.91
N ILE A 2 0.53 -4.23 -1.79
CA ILE A 2 0.01 -3.75 -0.51
C ILE A 2 1.16 -3.17 0.30
N GLN A 3 0.93 -1.99 0.89
CA GLN A 3 1.91 -1.33 1.76
C GLN A 3 1.27 -0.97 3.11
N LEU A 4 2.06 -1.08 4.17
CA LEU A 4 1.75 -0.54 5.47
C LEU A 4 2.72 0.62 5.76
N ASN A 5 2.20 1.83 5.83
CA ASN A 5 2.98 3.01 6.15
C ASN A 5 2.91 3.28 7.65
N VAL A 6 4.06 3.48 8.28
CA VAL A 6 4.12 3.82 9.70
C VAL A 6 3.96 5.33 9.84
N LEU A 7 2.83 5.76 10.41
CA LEU A 7 2.49 7.17 10.54
C LEU A 7 3.05 7.78 11.84
N SER A 8 3.10 7.01 12.92
CA SER A 8 3.65 7.47 14.20
C SER A 8 4.34 6.35 14.94
N GLY A 9 5.20 6.68 15.91
CA GLY A 9 5.99 5.74 16.67
C GLY A 9 7.48 5.84 16.31
N LYS A 10 8.28 4.89 16.77
CA LYS A 10 9.74 4.89 16.57
C LYS A 10 10.14 4.75 15.09
N LYS A 11 9.32 4.08 14.30
CA LYS A 11 9.53 3.86 12.86
C LYS A 11 8.70 4.78 11.97
N ALA A 12 8.19 5.90 12.50
CA ALA A 12 7.40 6.86 11.74
C ALA A 12 8.11 7.29 10.44
N GLY A 13 7.36 7.31 9.33
CA GLY A 13 7.89 7.61 8.00
C GLY A 13 8.42 6.39 7.23
N SER A 14 8.58 5.22 7.87
CA SER A 14 8.93 3.99 7.17
C SER A 14 7.70 3.30 6.58
N HIS A 15 7.93 2.37 5.66
CA HIS A 15 6.86 1.57 5.07
C HIS A 15 7.30 0.11 4.95
N ALA A 16 6.32 -0.80 5.01
CA ALA A 16 6.53 -2.22 4.79
C ALA A 16 5.68 -2.69 3.61
N VAL A 17 6.28 -3.47 2.71
CA VAL A 17 5.56 -4.08 1.60
C VAL A 17 5.08 -5.46 2.03
N VAL A 18 3.78 -5.70 1.90
CA VAL A 18 3.17 -7.00 2.23
C VAL A 18 3.29 -7.90 1.02
N ARG A 19 4.11 -8.95 1.13
CA ARG A 19 4.35 -9.92 0.05
C ARG A 19 3.80 -11.31 0.35
N HIS A 20 3.60 -11.62 1.63
CA HIS A 20 3.17 -12.94 2.07
C HIS A 20 2.05 -12.83 3.10
N PHE A 21 1.18 -13.81 3.13
CA PHE A 21 0.11 -13.92 4.13
C PHE A 21 0.24 -15.24 4.90
N PRO A 22 -0.02 -15.25 6.21
CA PRO A 22 -0.35 -14.10 7.05
C PRO A 22 0.85 -13.15 7.23
N PHE A 23 0.58 -11.84 7.20
CA PHE A 23 1.59 -10.82 7.49
C PHE A 23 1.46 -10.39 8.94
N ARG A 24 2.49 -10.63 9.73
CA ARG A 24 2.46 -10.43 11.18
C ARG A 24 3.12 -9.13 11.58
N VAL A 25 2.48 -8.43 12.51
CA VAL A 25 2.97 -7.16 13.07
C VAL A 25 3.03 -7.29 14.58
N GLY A 26 4.13 -6.90 15.18
CA GLY A 26 4.33 -6.94 16.61
C GLY A 26 5.73 -6.54 17.02
N ARG A 27 6.02 -6.68 18.33
CA ARG A 27 7.29 -6.28 18.92
C ARG A 27 8.41 -7.30 18.69
N ALA A 28 8.09 -8.58 18.58
CA ALA A 28 9.07 -9.63 18.40
C ALA A 28 9.78 -9.51 17.04
N PRO A 29 11.09 -9.79 16.94
CA PRO A 29 11.83 -9.68 15.69
C PRO A 29 11.41 -10.71 14.64
N GLU A 30 10.72 -11.77 15.01
CA GLU A 30 10.18 -12.79 14.11
C GLU A 30 8.98 -12.31 13.30
N ASN A 31 8.37 -11.15 13.65
CA ASN A 31 7.28 -10.57 12.87
C ASN A 31 7.79 -9.98 11.57
N HIS A 32 6.95 -9.93 10.54
CA HIS A 32 7.28 -9.33 9.27
C HIS A 32 7.49 -7.82 9.37
N LEU A 33 6.71 -7.15 10.22
CA LEU A 33 6.91 -5.76 10.61
C LEU A 33 7.12 -5.71 12.11
N GLN A 34 8.31 -5.33 12.54
CA GLN A 34 8.65 -5.20 13.94
C GLN A 34 8.40 -3.77 14.42
N LEU A 35 7.57 -3.62 15.46
CA LEU A 35 7.26 -2.34 16.10
C LEU A 35 7.59 -2.43 17.58
N GLU A 36 8.60 -1.70 18.02
CA GLU A 36 9.07 -1.67 19.40
C GLU A 36 8.48 -0.51 20.21
N ASP A 37 7.29 -0.07 19.85
CA ASP A 37 6.59 1.03 20.50
C ASP A 37 5.86 0.57 21.76
N ASP A 38 5.58 1.53 22.67
CA ASP A 38 4.86 1.25 23.92
C ASP A 38 3.44 0.74 23.61
N GLY A 39 3.02 -0.30 24.32
CA GLY A 39 1.71 -0.90 24.14
C GLY A 39 1.62 -1.91 22.99
N VAL A 40 2.70 -2.15 22.26
CA VAL A 40 2.74 -3.18 21.22
C VAL A 40 3.22 -4.50 21.82
N TRP A 41 2.44 -5.56 21.64
CA TRP A 41 2.77 -6.90 22.11
C TRP A 41 3.70 -7.61 21.12
N ASP A 42 4.37 -8.68 21.57
CA ASP A 42 5.25 -9.50 20.74
C ASP A 42 4.56 -9.99 19.47
N ARG A 43 3.31 -10.44 19.60
CA ARG A 43 2.42 -10.76 18.49
C ARG A 43 1.15 -9.95 18.67
N HIS A 44 0.98 -8.91 17.85
CA HIS A 44 -0.14 -7.98 18.03
C HIS A 44 -1.21 -8.12 16.95
N LEU A 45 -0.80 -8.09 15.68
CA LEU A 45 -1.71 -8.13 14.54
C LEU A 45 -1.27 -9.18 13.52
N ALA A 46 -2.25 -9.72 12.80
CA ALA A 46 -2.02 -10.55 11.61
C ALA A 46 -2.93 -10.08 10.49
N LEU A 47 -2.34 -9.80 9.33
CA LEU A 47 -3.07 -9.45 8.12
C LEU A 47 -3.18 -10.70 7.25
N GLU A 48 -4.42 -11.07 6.91
CA GLU A 48 -4.71 -12.25 6.11
C GLU A 48 -5.52 -11.87 4.87
N PHE A 49 -5.34 -12.62 3.80
CA PHE A 49 -6.17 -12.51 2.60
C PHE A 49 -7.25 -13.58 2.65
N GLN A 50 -8.51 -13.16 2.78
CA GLN A 50 -9.66 -14.06 2.90
C GLN A 50 -10.83 -13.53 2.07
N ARG A 51 -11.52 -14.44 1.38
CA ARG A 51 -12.78 -14.16 0.66
C ARG A 51 -12.68 -12.96 -0.30
N GLY A 52 -11.54 -12.80 -0.98
CA GLY A 52 -11.33 -11.69 -1.91
C GLY A 52 -11.04 -10.35 -1.26
N GLY A 53 -10.75 -10.31 0.04
CA GLY A 53 -10.42 -9.10 0.78
C GLY A 53 -9.33 -9.31 1.82
N PHE A 54 -8.88 -8.23 2.43
CA PHE A 54 -7.83 -8.25 3.43
C PHE A 54 -8.45 -8.16 4.82
N ASN A 55 -8.23 -9.18 5.65
CA ASN A 55 -8.73 -9.23 7.01
C ASN A 55 -7.60 -9.00 8.00
N LEU A 56 -7.81 -8.07 8.93
CA LEU A 56 -6.88 -7.80 10.02
C LEU A 56 -7.42 -8.41 11.30
N ALA A 57 -6.61 -9.28 11.90
CA ALA A 57 -6.95 -9.95 13.16
C ALA A 57 -6.03 -9.47 14.28
N VAL A 58 -6.60 -9.24 15.47
CA VAL A 58 -5.86 -8.87 16.68
C VAL A 58 -5.62 -10.11 17.52
N ALA A 59 -4.42 -10.23 18.11
CA ALA A 59 -4.10 -11.31 19.02
C ALA A 59 -5.03 -11.29 20.25
N PRO A 60 -5.40 -12.46 20.81
CA PRO A 60 -6.27 -12.51 21.98
C PRO A 60 -5.69 -11.70 23.15
N GLY A 61 -6.49 -10.77 23.70
CA GLY A 61 -6.10 -9.90 24.79
C GLY A 61 -5.37 -8.63 24.39
N ALA A 62 -4.89 -8.51 23.15
CA ALA A 62 -4.28 -7.29 22.62
C ALA A 62 -5.35 -6.29 22.19
N LEU A 63 -5.01 -4.99 22.24
CA LEU A 63 -5.92 -3.92 21.86
C LEU A 63 -5.42 -3.21 20.61
N ALA A 64 -6.29 -3.05 19.62
CA ALA A 64 -6.03 -2.28 18.42
C ALA A 64 -7.32 -1.60 17.93
N ALA A 65 -7.18 -0.57 17.12
CA ALA A 65 -8.31 0.16 16.54
C ALA A 65 -8.08 0.42 15.06
N VAL A 66 -9.17 0.42 14.30
CA VAL A 66 -9.18 0.85 12.89
C VAL A 66 -10.03 2.12 12.79
N ASN A 67 -9.44 3.22 12.31
CA ASN A 67 -10.10 4.53 12.21
C ASN A 67 -10.73 5.00 13.53
N GLY A 68 -10.08 4.69 14.66
CA GLY A 68 -10.54 5.05 16.00
C GLY A 68 -11.53 4.08 16.65
N GLY A 69 -11.97 3.04 15.95
CA GLY A 69 -12.88 2.03 16.47
C GLY A 69 -12.16 0.73 16.88
N PRO A 70 -12.31 0.26 18.13
CA PRO A 70 -11.70 -1.00 18.53
C PRO A 70 -12.31 -2.18 17.77
N PHE A 71 -11.50 -3.21 17.49
CA PHE A 71 -11.94 -4.37 16.73
C PHE A 71 -11.21 -5.64 17.18
N GLN A 72 -11.68 -6.80 16.78
CA GLN A 72 -10.97 -8.08 16.90
C GLN A 72 -10.62 -8.65 15.53
N ASN A 73 -11.56 -8.62 14.59
CA ASN A 73 -11.37 -8.95 13.19
C ASN A 73 -12.07 -7.90 12.34
N GLN A 74 -11.40 -7.35 11.36
CA GLN A 74 -11.99 -6.34 10.49
C GLN A 74 -11.40 -6.44 9.08
N MET A 75 -12.27 -6.32 8.06
CA MET A 75 -11.86 -6.18 6.68
C MET A 75 -11.31 -4.78 6.45
N LEU A 76 -10.11 -4.69 5.88
CA LEU A 76 -9.45 -3.42 5.60
C LEU A 76 -9.86 -2.86 4.24
N ARG A 77 -9.93 -1.52 4.20
CA ARG A 77 -10.12 -0.74 2.98
C ARG A 77 -8.89 0.11 2.72
N ASN A 78 -8.68 0.50 1.47
CA ASN A 78 -7.59 1.38 1.10
C ASN A 78 -7.66 2.71 1.88
N GLY A 79 -6.56 3.06 2.55
CA GLY A 79 -6.47 4.26 3.35
C GLY A 79 -6.85 4.11 4.82
N ASP A 80 -7.25 2.90 5.28
CA ASP A 80 -7.58 2.67 6.68
C ASP A 80 -6.37 2.89 7.59
N THR A 81 -6.60 3.56 8.72
CA THR A 81 -5.60 3.82 9.75
C THR A 81 -5.75 2.85 10.89
N ILE A 82 -4.68 2.10 11.19
CA ILE A 82 -4.63 1.10 12.25
C ILE A 82 -3.82 1.66 13.41
N THR A 83 -4.39 1.65 14.61
CA THR A 83 -3.72 2.09 15.83
C THR A 83 -3.44 0.90 16.73
N LEU A 84 -2.19 0.70 17.13
CA LEU A 84 -1.78 -0.32 18.09
C LEU A 84 -0.76 0.29 19.05
N GLY A 85 -1.10 0.34 20.36
CA GLY A 85 -0.28 1.04 21.34
C GLY A 85 -0.07 2.50 20.93
N SER A 86 1.18 2.96 20.94
CA SER A 86 1.57 4.29 20.48
C SER A 86 1.87 4.38 18.98
N ALA A 87 1.81 3.27 18.26
CA ALA A 87 2.08 3.23 16.83
C ALA A 87 0.80 3.37 16.00
N LYS A 88 0.90 4.05 14.85
CA LYS A 88 -0.17 4.14 13.85
C LYS A 88 0.34 3.68 12.51
N LEU A 89 -0.45 2.86 11.84
CA LEU A 89 -0.17 2.34 10.50
C LEU A 89 -1.28 2.77 9.55
N GLN A 90 -0.92 2.96 8.29
CA GLN A 90 -1.89 3.21 7.22
C GLN A 90 -1.79 2.13 6.16
N PHE A 91 -2.94 1.57 5.77
CA PHE A 91 -3.05 0.51 4.77
C PHE A 91 -3.25 1.11 3.38
N TRP A 92 -2.37 0.76 2.43
CA TRP A 92 -2.43 1.22 1.03
C TRP A 92 -2.38 0.08 0.04
N LEU A 93 -3.19 0.20 -1.02
CA LEU A 93 -3.27 -0.79 -2.10
C LEU A 93 -2.64 -0.32 -3.42
N ALA A 94 -2.08 0.87 -3.51
CA ALA A 94 -2.05 1.60 -4.78
C ALA A 94 -0.75 1.63 -5.58
N ALA A 95 0.37 0.98 -5.16
CA ALA A 95 1.66 1.15 -5.83
C ALA A 95 1.74 0.54 -7.24
N ALA A 96 0.93 -0.48 -7.56
CA ALA A 96 0.95 -1.15 -8.87
C ALA A 96 0.26 -0.37 -9.98
N ARG A 97 -0.70 0.53 -9.67
CA ARG A 97 -1.45 1.30 -10.66
C ARG A 97 -0.65 2.44 -11.28
N GLN A 98 0.30 3.02 -10.57
CA GLN A 98 1.11 4.12 -11.08
C GLN A 98 2.06 3.72 -12.20
N ARG A 99 2.58 2.50 -12.21
CA ARG A 99 3.41 1.98 -13.30
C ARG A 99 2.63 1.81 -14.61
N GLY A 100 1.36 1.41 -14.54
CA GLY A 100 0.50 1.27 -15.72
C GLY A 100 0.16 2.61 -16.38
N LEU A 101 -0.02 3.68 -15.61
CA LEU A 101 -0.31 5.02 -16.10
C LEU A 101 0.88 5.65 -16.84
N ARG A 102 2.11 5.49 -16.34
CA ARG A 102 3.31 5.98 -17.02
C ARG A 102 3.54 5.31 -18.36
N PHE A 103 3.23 4.03 -18.48
CA PHE A 103 3.36 3.28 -19.73
C PHE A 103 2.36 3.76 -20.78
N ARG A 104 1.13 4.10 -20.40
CA ARG A 104 0.11 4.65 -21.30
C ARG A 104 0.48 6.03 -21.79
N GLU A 105 1.00 6.92 -20.96
CA GLU A 105 1.45 8.25 -21.38
C GLU A 105 2.56 8.17 -22.42
N PHE A 106 3.52 7.29 -22.25
CA PHE A 106 4.58 7.09 -23.21
C PHE A 106 4.05 6.67 -24.59
N PHE A 107 3.10 5.76 -24.65
CA PHE A 107 2.46 5.33 -25.90
C PHE A 107 1.69 6.45 -26.59
N VAL A 108 0.95 7.25 -25.85
CA VAL A 108 0.18 8.38 -26.39
C VAL A 108 1.10 9.43 -26.99
N TRP A 109 2.19 9.78 -26.34
CA TRP A 109 3.16 10.74 -26.85
C TRP A 109 3.88 10.23 -28.10
N ALA A 110 4.25 8.96 -28.14
CA ALA A 110 4.86 8.35 -29.31
C ALA A 110 3.91 8.37 -30.53
N LEU A 111 2.62 8.11 -30.31
CA LEU A 111 1.61 8.15 -31.36
C LEU A 111 1.41 9.58 -31.91
N ILE A 112 1.35 10.58 -31.07
CA ILE A 112 1.22 11.99 -31.47
C ILE A 112 2.44 12.44 -32.28
N ALA A 113 3.65 12.07 -31.87
CA ALA A 113 4.87 12.38 -32.60
C ALA A 113 4.89 11.73 -33.98
N ALA A 114 4.44 10.48 -34.11
CA ALA A 114 4.38 9.78 -35.40
C ALA A 114 3.38 10.43 -36.35
N VAL A 115 2.21 10.84 -35.88
CA VAL A 115 1.18 11.52 -36.67
C VAL A 115 1.69 12.90 -37.15
N ALA A 116 2.32 13.66 -36.27
CA ALA A 116 2.91 14.97 -36.65
C ALA A 116 3.99 14.84 -37.71
N ALA A 117 4.88 13.86 -37.61
CA ALA A 117 5.92 13.60 -38.61
C ALA A 117 5.32 13.20 -39.97
N ALA A 118 4.27 12.38 -39.98
CA ALA A 118 3.57 12.00 -41.20
C ALA A 118 2.93 13.21 -41.90
N GLN A 119 2.32 14.12 -41.14
CA GLN A 119 1.71 15.34 -41.68
C GLN A 119 2.75 16.29 -42.31
N ILE A 120 3.89 16.48 -41.67
CA ILE A 120 4.97 17.32 -42.18
C ILE A 120 5.52 16.74 -43.51
N THR A 121 5.70 15.44 -43.59
CA THR A 121 6.15 14.78 -44.81
C THR A 121 5.14 14.94 -45.95
N LEU A 122 3.86 14.82 -45.65
CA LEU A 122 2.80 14.98 -46.64
C LEU A 122 2.75 16.41 -47.21
N ILE A 123 2.82 17.41 -46.33
CA ILE A 123 2.84 18.84 -46.71
C ILE A 123 4.07 19.14 -47.58
N TYR A 124 5.22 18.61 -47.22
CA TYR A 124 6.46 18.79 -47.99
C TYR A 124 6.36 18.20 -49.39
N ARG A 125 5.72 17.06 -49.57
CA ARG A 125 5.46 16.45 -50.88
C ARG A 125 4.45 17.23 -51.75
N LEU A 126 3.44 17.84 -51.10
CA LEU A 126 2.43 18.61 -51.82
C LEU A 126 2.92 20.00 -52.27
N LEU A 127 3.90 20.56 -51.58
CA LEU A 127 4.49 21.87 -51.90
C LEU A 127 5.60 21.79 -52.97
N ARG A 128 5.96 20.59 -53.38
CA ARG A 128 6.84 20.35 -54.50
C ARG A 128 6.03 20.21 -55.78
#